data_d3c394d09830b9024d7b55f4082eed07
#
_entry.id   d3c394d09830b9024d7b55f4082eed07
#
_cell.length_a   1.000
_cell.length_b   1.000
_cell.length_c   1.000
_cell.angle_alpha   90.00
_cell.angle_beta   90.00
_cell.angle_gamma   90.00
#
_symmetry.space_group_name_H-M   'P 1'
#
loop_
_entity.id
_entity.type
_entity.pdbx_description
1 polymer ?
#
loop_
_entity_poly.entity_id
_entity_poly.type
_entity_poly.pdbx_seq_one_letter_code
_entity_poly.pdbx_strand_id
1 'polypeptide(L)'
;MDGQKFDSIKERNRYYELQLMQKAGIITNLRRQVKFVLIPKQDGEREVAYKADFVYEDRETGLTVVEDVKSSATKTAEYIIKRKLMLYFFNIKIREIE
;
A
#
# COMPACT_ATOMS: atom_id res chain seq x y z
N MET A 1 19.71 -8.50 -7.04
CA MET A 1 18.26 -8.32 -6.85
C MET A 1 17.63 -9.69 -6.75
N ASP A 2 16.65 -9.86 -5.89
CA ASP A 2 16.05 -11.15 -5.59
C ASP A 2 14.94 -11.57 -6.58
N GLY A 3 14.98 -11.04 -7.81
CA GLY A 3 14.02 -11.40 -8.85
C GLY A 3 12.67 -10.70 -8.76
N GLN A 4 12.50 -9.79 -7.81
CA GLN A 4 11.25 -9.06 -7.69
C GLN A 4 11.11 -8.01 -8.76
N LYS A 5 9.88 -7.83 -9.25
CA LYS A 5 9.56 -6.83 -10.26
C LYS A 5 8.85 -5.64 -9.62
N PHE A 6 9.14 -4.46 -10.16
CA PHE A 6 8.56 -3.21 -9.68
C PHE A 6 8.06 -2.39 -10.87
N ASP A 7 6.94 -1.69 -10.67
CA ASP A 7 6.35 -0.86 -11.72
C ASP A 7 7.17 0.41 -11.96
N SER A 8 8.00 0.80 -11.00
CA SER A 8 8.82 2.00 -11.13
C SER A 8 10.10 1.89 -10.31
N ILE A 9 11.08 2.72 -10.68
CA ILE A 9 12.32 2.85 -9.92
C ILE A 9 12.04 3.42 -8.52
N LYS A 10 11.09 4.34 -8.41
CA LYS A 10 10.69 4.91 -7.11
C LYS A 10 10.17 3.84 -6.17
N GLU A 11 9.31 2.95 -6.66
CA GLU A 11 8.77 1.86 -5.85
C GLU A 11 9.89 0.92 -5.40
N ARG A 12 10.80 0.57 -6.30
CA ARG A 12 11.95 -0.27 -5.96
C ARG A 12 12.82 0.37 -4.89
N ASN A 13 13.11 1.66 -5.03
CA ASN A 13 13.94 2.38 -4.06
C ASN A 13 13.26 2.43 -2.70
N ARG A 14 11.95 2.66 -2.67
CA ARG A 14 11.20 2.66 -1.42
C ARG A 14 11.22 1.29 -0.75
N TYR A 15 11.12 0.24 -1.55
CA TYR A 15 11.21 -1.13 -1.01
C TYR A 15 12.55 -1.36 -0.31
N TYR A 16 13.65 -0.92 -0.90
CA TYR A 16 14.97 -1.06 -0.28
C TYR A 16 15.05 -0.28 1.04
N GLU A 17 14.53 0.94 1.07
CA GLU A 17 14.47 1.71 2.30
C GLU A 17 13.69 0.97 3.38
N LEU A 18 12.52 0.44 3.03
CA LEU A 18 11.67 -0.28 3.97
C LEU A 18 12.33 -1.58 4.46
N GLN A 19 13.05 -2.28 3.60
CA GLN A 19 13.80 -3.46 3.99
C GLN A 19 14.87 -3.12 5.03
N LEU A 20 15.57 -2.01 4.85
CA LEU A 20 16.55 -1.55 5.82
C LEU A 20 15.90 -1.18 7.15
N MET A 21 14.74 -0.54 7.11
CA MET A 21 13.98 -0.21 8.32
C MET A 21 13.51 -1.46 9.04
N GLN A 22 13.08 -2.47 8.31
CA GLN A 22 12.70 -3.75 8.92
C GLN A 22 13.89 -4.45 9.56
N LYS A 23 15.02 -4.46 8.87
CA LYS A 23 16.25 -5.06 9.38
C LYS A 23 16.73 -4.35 10.65
N ALA A 24 16.53 -3.04 10.71
CA ALA A 24 16.87 -2.23 11.88
C ALA A 24 15.84 -2.35 13.02
N GLY A 25 14.75 -3.07 12.82
CA GLY A 25 13.72 -3.25 13.84
C GLY A 25 12.75 -2.08 13.98
N ILE A 26 12.75 -1.14 13.04
CA ILE A 26 11.85 0.03 13.07
C ILE A 26 10.45 -0.36 12.65
N ILE A 27 10.35 -1.26 11.66
CA ILE A 27 9.08 -1.80 11.18
C ILE A 27 9.15 -3.32 11.17
N THR A 28 7.99 -3.97 11.05
CA THR A 28 7.91 -5.44 10.97
C THR A 28 6.81 -5.84 9.98
N ASN A 29 6.87 -7.09 9.54
CA ASN A 29 5.86 -7.69 8.67
C ASN A 29 5.68 -6.91 7.35
N LEU A 30 6.79 -6.57 6.71
CA LEU A 30 6.78 -5.86 5.44
C LEU A 30 6.24 -6.78 4.33
N ARG A 31 5.19 -6.32 3.66
CA ARG A 31 4.54 -7.04 2.56
C ARG A 31 4.38 -6.11 1.37
N ARG A 32 4.42 -6.68 0.18
CA ARG A 32 4.24 -5.94 -1.07
C ARG A 32 2.92 -6.35 -1.74
N GLN A 33 2.34 -5.41 -2.48
CA GLN A 33 1.20 -5.68 -3.35
C GLN A 33 0.06 -6.38 -2.60
N VAL A 34 -0.34 -5.79 -1.49
CA VAL A 34 -1.40 -6.34 -0.63
C VAL A 34 -2.76 -5.88 -1.11
N LYS A 35 -3.67 -6.82 -1.30
CA LYS A 35 -5.01 -6.54 -1.78
C LYS A 35 -5.97 -6.31 -0.60
N PHE A 36 -6.70 -5.21 -0.66
CA PHE A 36 -7.78 -4.92 0.27
C PHE A 36 -9.10 -4.95 -0.52
N VAL A 37 -10.02 -5.81 -0.15
CA VAL A 37 -11.35 -5.86 -0.76
C VAL A 37 -12.19 -4.77 -0.13
N LEU A 38 -12.57 -3.78 -0.93
CA LEU A 38 -13.35 -2.62 -0.45
C LEU A 38 -14.84 -2.92 -0.52
N ILE A 39 -15.29 -3.47 -1.64
CA ILE A 39 -16.66 -3.91 -1.83
C ILE A 39 -16.61 -5.35 -2.35
N PRO A 40 -17.19 -6.32 -1.63
CA PRO A 40 -17.11 -7.71 -2.06
C PRO A 40 -17.91 -7.95 -3.34
N LYS A 41 -17.60 -9.04 -3.99
CA LYS A 41 -18.33 -9.47 -5.17
C LYS A 41 -19.80 -9.63 -4.84
N GLN A 42 -20.65 -9.15 -5.74
CA GLN A 42 -22.10 -9.29 -5.65
C GLN A 42 -22.61 -10.01 -6.90
N ASP A 43 -23.87 -10.38 -6.88
CA ASP A 43 -24.46 -11.04 -8.05
C ASP A 43 -24.40 -10.10 -9.27
N GLY A 44 -23.73 -10.56 -10.31
CA GLY A 44 -23.55 -9.76 -11.53
C GLY A 44 -22.53 -8.65 -11.45
N GLU A 45 -21.89 -8.45 -10.28
CA GLU A 45 -20.93 -7.36 -10.09
C GLU A 45 -19.61 -7.87 -9.54
N ARG A 46 -18.52 -7.31 -10.05
CA ARG A 46 -17.18 -7.64 -9.56
C ARG A 46 -16.89 -6.94 -8.23
N GLU A 47 -15.96 -7.50 -7.48
CA GLU A 47 -15.46 -6.82 -6.29
C GLU A 47 -14.74 -5.52 -6.66
N VAL A 48 -14.73 -4.58 -5.74
CA VAL A 48 -13.86 -3.40 -5.82
C VAL A 48 -12.74 -3.63 -4.82
N ALA A 49 -11.51 -3.60 -5.29
CA ALA A 49 -10.34 -3.84 -4.45
C ALA A 49 -9.28 -2.77 -4.69
N TYR A 50 -8.50 -2.52 -3.64
CA TYR A 50 -7.34 -1.65 -3.69
C TYR A 50 -6.10 -2.50 -3.43
N LYS A 51 -5.05 -2.30 -4.23
CA LYS A 51 -3.80 -3.03 -4.07
C LYS A 51 -2.72 -2.04 -3.63
N ALA A 52 -2.29 -2.19 -2.39
CA ALA A 52 -1.26 -1.33 -1.81
C ALA A 52 0.13 -1.76 -2.26
N ASP A 53 1.02 -0.79 -2.49
CA ASP A 53 2.40 -1.13 -2.81
C ASP A 53 3.11 -1.78 -1.63
N PHE A 54 2.93 -1.23 -0.42
CA PHE A 54 3.56 -1.74 0.79
C PHE A 54 2.63 -1.67 1.98
N VAL A 55 2.68 -2.71 2.81
CA VAL A 55 1.98 -2.75 4.09
C VAL A 55 2.94 -3.30 5.14
N TYR A 56 2.97 -2.67 6.29
CA TYR A 56 3.83 -3.10 7.40
C TYR A 56 3.27 -2.59 8.71
N GLU A 57 3.83 -3.07 9.82
CA GLU A 57 3.48 -2.55 11.15
C GLU A 57 4.63 -1.69 11.67
N ASP A 58 4.28 -0.51 12.18
CA ASP A 58 5.21 0.38 12.86
C ASP A 58 5.44 -0.17 14.26
N ARG A 59 6.69 -0.46 14.61
CA ARG A 59 6.99 -1.08 15.89
C ARG A 59 6.83 -0.13 17.07
N GLU A 60 6.97 1.16 16.84
CA GLU A 60 6.80 2.15 17.89
C GLU A 60 5.32 2.33 18.26
N THR A 61 4.45 2.44 17.27
CA THR A 61 3.02 2.69 17.50
C THR A 61 2.18 1.42 17.53
N GLY A 62 2.67 0.33 16.94
CA GLY A 62 1.90 -0.90 16.75
C GLY A 62 0.85 -0.82 15.66
N LEU A 63 0.79 0.30 14.93
CA LEU A 63 -0.24 0.51 13.91
C LEU A 63 0.20 -0.04 12.56
N THR A 64 -0.80 -0.50 11.78
CA THR A 64 -0.59 -0.91 10.40
C THR A 64 -0.44 0.34 9.54
N VAL A 65 0.62 0.36 8.73
CA VAL A 65 0.88 1.44 7.76
C VAL A 65 0.70 0.89 6.36
N VAL A 66 -0.04 1.63 5.54
CA VAL A 66 -0.27 1.30 4.13
C VAL A 66 0.35 2.42 3.30
N GLU A 67 1.26 2.04 2.40
CA GLU A 67 1.96 3.00 1.54
C GLU A 67 1.63 2.76 0.07
N ASP A 68 1.55 3.85 -0.66
CA ASP A 68 1.40 3.81 -2.11
C ASP A 68 2.36 4.83 -2.71
N VAL A 69 3.17 4.40 -3.66
CA VAL A 69 4.12 5.28 -4.33
C VAL A 69 3.37 6.02 -5.44
N LYS A 70 3.16 7.31 -5.25
CA LYS A 70 2.35 8.14 -6.15
C LYS A 70 3.05 9.44 -6.47
N SER A 71 2.86 9.90 -7.70
CA SER A 71 3.11 11.29 -8.07
C SER A 71 1.77 11.95 -8.38
N SER A 72 1.77 13.28 -8.49
CA SER A 72 0.54 14.00 -8.85
C SER A 72 -0.01 13.52 -10.20
N ALA A 73 0.87 13.12 -11.13
CA ALA A 73 0.48 12.65 -12.45
C ALA A 73 -0.17 11.26 -12.44
N THR A 74 0.03 10.47 -11.37
CA THR A 74 -0.51 9.11 -11.28
C THR A 74 -1.71 8.97 -10.35
N LYS A 75 -2.18 10.09 -9.76
CA LYS A 75 -3.38 10.05 -8.91
C LYS A 75 -4.63 10.15 -9.78
N THR A 76 -5.13 9.01 -10.22
CA THR A 76 -6.34 8.92 -11.02
C THR A 76 -7.59 9.09 -10.14
N ALA A 77 -8.73 9.36 -10.79
CA ALA A 77 -10.01 9.44 -10.08
C ALA A 77 -10.35 8.10 -9.39
N GLU A 78 -10.05 7.00 -10.05
CA GLU A 78 -10.26 5.67 -9.47
C GLU A 78 -9.44 5.48 -8.19
N TYR A 79 -8.17 5.84 -8.22
CA TYR A 79 -7.31 5.76 -7.04
C TYR A 79 -7.84 6.62 -5.90
N ILE A 80 -8.24 7.86 -6.20
CA ILE A 80 -8.76 8.79 -5.18
C ILE A 80 -10.00 8.21 -4.49
N ILE A 81 -10.90 7.59 -5.27
CA ILE A 81 -12.08 6.93 -4.70
C ILE A 81 -11.66 5.78 -3.80
N LYS A 82 -10.74 4.93 -4.25
CA LYS A 82 -10.27 3.80 -3.45
C LYS A 82 -9.57 4.27 -2.17
N ARG A 83 -8.80 5.35 -2.25
CA ARG A 83 -8.17 5.95 -1.07
C ARG A 83 -9.21 6.35 -0.03
N LYS A 84 -10.30 6.99 -0.46
CA LYS A 84 -11.40 7.39 0.41
C LYS A 84 -12.11 6.18 1.01
N LEU A 85 -12.30 5.11 0.23
CA LEU A 85 -12.93 3.89 0.70
C LEU A 85 -12.04 3.15 1.72
N MET A 86 -10.73 3.18 1.55
CA MET A 86 -9.80 2.63 2.53
C MET A 86 -9.95 3.33 3.89
N LEU A 87 -10.07 4.65 3.87
CA LEU A 87 -10.27 5.40 5.09
C LEU A 87 -11.64 5.10 5.71
N TYR A 88 -12.68 5.02 4.89
CA TYR A 88 -14.04 4.80 5.36
C TYR A 88 -14.23 3.39 5.94
N PHE A 89 -13.79 2.35 5.23
CA PHE A 89 -14.04 0.97 5.65
C PHE A 89 -13.04 0.42 6.66
N PHE A 90 -11.77 0.82 6.55
CA PHE A 90 -10.70 0.26 7.37
C PHE A 90 -10.11 1.27 8.35
N ASN A 91 -10.51 2.53 8.26
CA ASN A 91 -9.91 3.61 9.04
C ASN A 91 -8.40 3.72 8.80
N ILE A 92 -7.97 3.42 7.59
CA ILE A 92 -6.58 3.50 7.17
C ILE A 92 -6.41 4.65 6.21
N LYS A 93 -5.58 5.62 6.59
CA LYS A 93 -5.19 6.71 5.72
C LYS A 93 -3.92 6.29 4.98
N ILE A 94 -4.02 6.12 3.67
CA ILE A 94 -2.89 5.71 2.85
C ILE A 94 -1.80 6.78 2.91
N ARG A 95 -0.57 6.34 3.17
CA ARG A 95 0.61 7.21 3.12
C ARG A 95 1.12 7.25 1.68
N GLU A 96 0.99 8.39 1.05
CA GLU A 96 1.46 8.56 -0.33
C GLU A 96 2.93 8.96 -0.31
N ILE A 97 3.74 8.19 -1.00
CA ILE A 97 5.20 8.38 -1.07
C ILE A 97 5.52 8.95 -2.46
N GLU A 98 6.17 10.09 -2.52
CA GLU A 98 6.57 10.71 -3.78
C GLU A 98 8.03 10.45 -4.13
#